data_ae4153cdff602c2bbed38d41f239944b
#
_entry.id   ae4153cdff602c2bbed38d41f239944b
#
_cell.length_a   1.000
_cell.length_b   1.000
_cell.length_c   1.000
_cell.angle_alpha   90.00
_cell.angle_beta   90.00
_cell.angle_gamma   90.00
#
_symmetry.space_group_name_H-M   'P 1'
#
loop_
_entity.id
_entity.type
_entity.pdbx_description
1 polymer ?
#
loop_
_entity_poly.entity_id
_entity_poly.type
_entity_poly.pdbx_seq_one_letter_code
_entity_poly.pdbx_strand_id
1 'polypeptide(L)' 'MELNSAKFGTECVIKSINIDDQKMKFRLMELGIIVGAKIRVERKSVLKKTLLVVFNNSCFTLKENFAKKILVNYV' A
#
# COMPACT_ATOMS: atom_id res chain seq x y z
N MET A 1 9.18 -0.02 7.50
CA MET A 1 9.22 -1.24 6.64
C MET A 1 8.44 -1.00 5.37
N GLU A 2 8.73 -1.79 4.37
CA GLU A 2 7.98 -1.72 3.12
C GLU A 2 6.59 -2.32 3.30
N LEU A 3 5.60 -1.78 2.61
CA LEU A 3 4.22 -2.26 2.70
C LEU A 3 4.10 -3.75 2.35
N ASN A 4 4.87 -4.22 1.36
CA ASN A 4 4.82 -5.62 0.96
C ASN A 4 5.41 -6.58 1.99
N SER A 5 6.03 -6.07 3.04
CA SER A 5 6.55 -6.87 4.15
C SER A 5 5.64 -6.84 5.36
N ALA A 6 4.54 -6.09 5.29
CA ALA A 6 3.62 -5.98 6.41
C ALA A 6 2.86 -7.28 6.65
N LYS A 7 2.60 -7.56 7.91
CA LYS A 7 1.84 -8.73 8.33
C LYS A 7 0.39 -8.60 7.85
N PHE A 8 -0.13 -9.65 7.23
CA PHE A 8 -1.50 -9.64 6.70
C PHE A 8 -2.51 -9.38 7.80
N GLY A 9 -3.51 -8.58 7.48
CA GLY A 9 -4.59 -8.26 8.40
C GLY A 9 -4.23 -7.25 9.48
N THR A 10 -3.00 -6.73 9.48
CA THR A 10 -2.54 -5.79 10.50
C THR A 10 -2.54 -4.38 9.93
N GLU A 11 -3.20 -3.47 10.62
CA GLU A 11 -3.28 -2.08 10.17
C GLU A 11 -1.93 -1.38 10.31
N CYS A 12 -1.58 -0.62 9.25
CA CYS A 12 -0.34 0.14 9.17
C CYS A 12 -0.67 1.60 8.90
N VAL A 13 0.25 2.47 9.30
CA VAL A 13 0.18 3.89 8.93
C VAL A 13 1.28 4.18 7.91
N ILE A 14 0.93 4.92 6.86
CA ILE A 14 1.87 5.26 5.80
C ILE A 14 2.84 6.33 6.30
N LYS A 15 4.12 6.00 6.22
CA LYS A 15 5.20 6.88 6.66
C LYS A 15 5.77 7.69 5.49
N SER A 16 5.96 7.06 4.34
CA SER A 16 6.42 7.77 3.15
C SER A 16 6.02 6.99 1.89
N ILE A 17 5.91 7.71 0.79
CA ILE A 17 5.57 7.14 -0.52
C ILE A 17 6.65 7.60 -1.49
N ASN A 18 7.49 6.66 -1.93
CA ASN A 18 8.65 6.94 -2.76
C ASN A 18 8.47 6.44 -4.19
N ILE A 19 7.26 6.55 -4.70
CA ILE A 19 6.92 6.12 -6.06
C ILE A 19 7.27 7.24 -7.04
N ASP A 20 8.06 6.91 -8.06
CA ASP A 20 8.47 7.87 -9.08
C ASP A 20 7.46 8.00 -10.21
N ASP A 21 6.63 6.99 -10.42
CA ASP A 21 5.61 7.01 -11.45
C ASP A 21 4.54 8.03 -11.07
N GLN A 22 4.48 9.12 -11.83
CA GLN A 22 3.58 10.23 -11.53
C GLN A 22 2.11 9.84 -11.63
N LYS A 23 1.76 8.98 -12.58
CA LYS A 23 0.37 8.54 -12.73
C LYS A 23 -0.09 7.73 -11.52
N MET A 24 0.76 6.80 -11.08
CA MET A 24 0.45 5.98 -9.90
C MET A 24 0.40 6.84 -8.65
N LYS A 25 1.34 7.75 -8.50
CA LYS A 25 1.40 8.65 -7.35
C LYS A 25 0.14 9.50 -7.25
N PHE A 26 -0.29 10.05 -8.37
CA PHE A 26 -1.50 10.86 -8.45
C PHE A 26 -2.74 10.03 -8.13
N ARG A 27 -2.79 8.81 -8.66
CA ARG A 27 -3.91 7.91 -8.42
C ARG A 27 -4.05 7.56 -6.94
N LEU A 28 -2.93 7.28 -6.28
CA LEU A 28 -2.94 7.00 -4.83
C LEU A 28 -3.45 8.21 -4.06
N MET A 29 -2.99 9.40 -4.45
CA MET A 29 -3.42 10.65 -3.82
C MET A 29 -4.92 10.86 -3.98
N GLU A 30 -5.46 10.61 -5.17
CA GLU A 30 -6.91 10.73 -5.42
C GLU A 30 -7.72 9.78 -4.55
N LEU A 31 -7.19 8.61 -4.25
CA LEU A 31 -7.84 7.64 -3.38
C LEU A 31 -7.72 7.99 -1.90
N GLY A 32 -6.90 9.00 -1.57
CA GLY A 32 -6.65 9.37 -0.19
C GLY A 32 -5.50 8.60 0.45
N ILE A 33 -4.72 7.88 -0.34
CA ILE A 33 -3.57 7.13 0.15
C ILE A 33 -2.38 8.08 0.20
N ILE A 34 -2.21 8.70 1.35
CA ILE A 34 -1.19 9.72 1.60
C ILE A 34 -0.47 9.40 2.90
N VAL A 35 0.61 10.12 3.17
CA VAL A 35 1.35 9.99 4.43
C VAL A 35 0.39 10.23 5.60
N GLY A 36 0.41 9.33 6.56
CA GLY A 36 -0.48 9.39 7.73
C GLY A 36 -1.75 8.58 7.58
N ALA A 37 -2.09 8.14 6.36
CA ALA A 37 -3.27 7.29 6.15
C ALA A 37 -3.01 5.87 6.66
N LYS A 38 -4.08 5.20 7.08
CA LYS A 38 -4.01 3.82 7.56
C LYS A 38 -4.39 2.88 6.42
N ILE A 39 -3.61 1.81 6.28
CA ILE A 39 -3.78 0.84 5.20
C ILE A 39 -3.47 -0.55 5.73
N ARG A 40 -4.09 -1.56 5.15
CA ARG A 40 -3.92 -2.94 5.58
C ARG A 40 -3.73 -3.84 4.37
N VAL A 41 -2.76 -4.75 4.43
CA VAL A 41 -2.57 -5.77 3.40
C VAL A 41 -3.38 -6.99 3.79
N GLU A 42 -4.30 -7.42 2.93
CA GLU A 42 -5.15 -8.58 3.20
C GLU A 42 -4.53 -9.87 2.69
N ARG A 43 -3.94 -9.83 1.51
CA ARG A 43 -3.30 -11.00 0.93
C ARG A 43 -2.33 -10.60 -0.18
N LYS A 44 -1.54 -11.57 -0.61
CA LYS A 44 -0.55 -11.37 -1.65
C LYS A 44 -0.67 -12.48 -2.68
N SER A 45 -0.62 -12.13 -3.95
CA SER A 45 -0.55 -13.10 -5.04
C SER A 45 0.89 -13.21 -5.51
N VAL A 46 1.52 -14.34 -5.26
CA VAL A 46 2.92 -14.57 -5.63
C VAL A 46 3.08 -14.62 -7.15
N LEU A 47 2.16 -15.29 -7.82
CA LEU A 47 2.21 -15.44 -9.27
C LEU A 47 1.99 -14.12 -9.99
N LYS A 48 1.04 -13.32 -9.53
CA LYS A 48 0.71 -12.03 -10.15
C LYS A 48 1.57 -10.89 -9.62
N LYS A 49 2.33 -11.14 -8.57
CA LYS A 49 3.16 -10.13 -7.90
C LYS A 49 2.34 -8.89 -7.51
N THR A 50 1.20 -9.14 -6.90
CA THR A 50 0.27 -8.09 -6.47
C THR A 50 -0.13 -8.31 -5.02
N LEU A 51 -0.54 -7.21 -4.37
CA LEU A 51 -1.09 -7.24 -3.03
C LEU A 51 -2.54 -6.79 -3.10
N LEU A 52 -3.40 -7.44 -2.32
CA LEU A 52 -4.75 -6.92 -2.09
C LEU A 52 -4.69 -6.09 -0.82
N VAL A 53 -4.97 -4.80 -0.95
CA VAL A 53 -4.89 -3.87 0.16
C VAL A 53 -6.27 -3.31 0.46
N VAL A 54 -6.51 -3.01 1.72
CA VAL A 54 -7.75 -2.41 2.20
C VAL A 54 -7.44 -1.03 2.73
N PHE A 55 -8.22 -0.07 2.27
CA PHE A 55 -8.10 1.31 2.69
C PHE A 55 -9.50 1.92 2.71
N ASN A 56 -9.87 2.46 3.87
CA ASN A 56 -11.14 3.20 4.02
C ASN A 56 -12.36 2.39 3.55
N ASN A 57 -12.45 1.12 3.98
CA ASN A 57 -13.52 0.18 3.64
C ASN A 57 -13.61 -0.20 2.16
N SER A 58 -12.61 0.15 1.39
CA SER A 58 -12.48 -0.26 -0.01
C SER A 58 -11.26 -1.15 -0.14
N CYS A 59 -11.25 -2.02 -1.13
CA CYS A 59 -10.07 -2.83 -1.42
C CYS A 59 -9.66 -2.63 -2.87
N PHE A 60 -8.37 -2.75 -3.11
CA PHE A 60 -7.82 -2.64 -4.45
C PHE A 60 -6.53 -3.43 -4.53
N THR A 61 -6.11 -3.70 -5.76
CA THR A 61 -4.90 -4.46 -6.03
C THR A 61 -3.76 -3.51 -6.32
N LEU A 62 -2.63 -3.71 -5.65
CA LEU A 62 -1.44 -2.90 -5.82
C LEU A 62 -0.29 -3.81 -6.25
N LYS A 63 0.42 -3.42 -7.30
CA LYS A 63 1.58 -4.18 -7.75
C LYS A 63 2.69 -4.14 -6.70
N GLU A 64 3.36 -5.26 -6.50
CA GLU A 64 4.43 -5.39 -5.53
C GLU A 64 5.53 -4.35 -5.72
N ASN A 65 5.85 -4.02 -6.98
CA ASN A 65 6.87 -3.02 -7.28
C ASN A 65 6.53 -1.65 -6.67
N PHE A 66 5.25 -1.30 -6.64
CA PHE A 66 4.82 -0.05 -6.01
C PHE A 66 4.77 -0.18 -4.50
N ALA A 67 4.32 -1.34 -4.00
CA ALA A 67 4.25 -1.58 -2.56
C ALA A 67 5.61 -1.49 -1.89
N LYS A 68 6.67 -1.88 -2.58
CA LYS A 68 8.04 -1.75 -2.06
C LYS A 68 8.46 -0.30 -1.84
N LYS A 69 7.81 0.62 -2.52
CA LYS A 69 8.12 2.04 -2.44
C LYS A 69 7.28 2.78 -1.40
N ILE A 70 6.39 2.08 -0.73
CA ILE A 70 5.56 2.65 0.32
C ILE A 70 6.08 2.14 1.65
N LEU A 71 6.56 3.06 2.48
CA LEU A 71 7.06 2.71 3.81
C LEU A 71 5.97 2.92 4.84
N VAL A 72 5.81 1.96 5.72
CA VAL A 72 4.76 1.96 6.73
C VAL A 72 5.30 1.57 8.10
N ASN A 73 4.56 1.92 9.13
CA ASN A 73 4.75 1.43 10.48
C ASN A 73 3.45 0.77 10.92
N TYR A 74 3.54 -0.19 11.83
CA TYR A 74 2.32 -0.73 12.45
C TYR A 74 1.68 0.35 13.32
N VAL A 75 0.39 0.29 13.39
CA VAL A 75 -0.39 1.19 14.26
C VAL A 75 -0.20 0.83 15.72
#